data_0ec4141eba25db1acc6c730f7b11166a
#
_entry.id   0ec4141eba25db1acc6c730f7b11166a
#
_cell.length_a   1.000
_cell.length_b   1.000
_cell.length_c   1.000
_cell.angle_alpha   90.00
_cell.angle_beta   90.00
_cell.angle_gamma   90.00
#
_symmetry.space_group_name_H-M   'P 1'
#
loop_
_entity.id
_entity.type
_entity.pdbx_description
1 polymer ?
#
loop_
_entity_poly.entity_id
_entity_poly.type
_entity_poly.pdbx_seq_one_letter_code
_entity_poly.pdbx_strand_id
1 'polypeptide(L)'
;MSVSTGERHRAELALEGRRSAKNLEELETVQLPSVGDRIRQARLQAGLSENEIARRLGITIHSYCDLESYDYEAFTDLSLKELAELGGILGVQPRVLLLGREGEGGKQTVTFEDVTAHIAKKVSESGLTADQLGDLIGWDIKPLLGDPLSLSGYTVEALYDICKVVDCDWVAALPDAGKAAEGETVGGALT
;
A
#
# COMPACT_ATOMS: atom_id res chain seq x y z
N MET A 1 15.29 -4.36 39.58
CA MET A 1 14.81 -3.29 38.67
C MET A 1 13.82 -3.93 37.72
N SER A 2 12.54 -3.61 37.88
CA SER A 2 11.45 -4.21 37.06
C SER A 2 11.25 -3.34 35.85
N VAL A 3 11.52 -3.89 34.65
CA VAL A 3 11.24 -3.20 33.37
C VAL A 3 9.73 -3.11 33.22
N SER A 4 9.22 -1.90 32.98
CA SER A 4 7.78 -1.63 32.90
C SER A 4 7.15 -2.42 31.74
N THR A 5 5.89 -2.85 31.90
CA THR A 5 5.14 -3.59 30.88
C THR A 5 5.11 -2.85 29.54
N GLY A 6 5.06 -1.50 29.56
CA GLY A 6 5.10 -0.65 28.38
C GLY A 6 6.44 -0.66 27.64
N GLU A 7 7.57 -0.79 28.37
CA GLU A 7 8.89 -0.88 27.72
C GLU A 7 9.11 -2.24 27.03
N ARG A 8 8.56 -3.32 27.59
CA ARG A 8 8.60 -4.66 26.93
C ARG A 8 7.77 -4.68 25.66
N HIS A 9 6.58 -4.10 25.70
CA HIS A 9 5.70 -4.04 24.53
C HIS A 9 6.29 -3.17 23.42
N ARG A 10 6.94 -2.04 23.75
CA ARG A 10 7.70 -1.21 22.79
C ARG A 10 8.87 -1.97 22.15
N ALA A 11 9.59 -2.78 22.94
CA ALA A 11 10.70 -3.56 22.44
C ALA A 11 10.22 -4.71 21.50
N GLU A 12 9.06 -5.31 21.79
CA GLU A 12 8.45 -6.34 20.93
C GLU A 12 7.98 -5.75 19.59
N LEU A 13 7.25 -4.64 19.61
CA LEU A 13 6.81 -3.96 18.38
C LEU A 13 7.97 -3.48 17.52
N ALA A 14 9.04 -2.96 18.14
CA ALA A 14 10.25 -2.54 17.42
C ALA A 14 11.03 -3.74 16.82
N LEU A 15 10.99 -4.92 17.48
CA LEU A 15 11.60 -6.15 16.96
C LEU A 15 10.77 -6.74 15.81
N GLU A 16 9.45 -6.66 15.88
CA GLU A 16 8.56 -7.10 14.82
C GLU A 16 8.64 -6.19 13.59
N GLY A 17 8.69 -4.88 13.76
CA GLY A 17 8.90 -3.93 12.67
C GLY A 17 10.22 -4.15 11.91
N ARG A 18 11.32 -4.50 12.63
CA ARG A 18 12.61 -4.83 11.98
C ARG A 18 12.63 -6.19 11.29
N ARG A 19 11.75 -7.13 11.69
CA ARG A 19 11.57 -8.42 10.99
C ARG A 19 10.80 -8.26 9.69
N SER A 20 10.01 -7.21 9.54
CA SER A 20 9.18 -6.93 8.37
C SER A 20 10.01 -6.72 7.10
N ALA A 21 11.11 -5.97 7.19
CA ALA A 21 12.02 -5.77 6.06
C ALA A 21 12.70 -7.08 5.58
N LYS A 22 12.84 -8.07 6.49
CA LYS A 22 13.42 -9.37 6.17
C LYS A 22 12.44 -10.35 5.51
N ASN A 23 11.15 -10.18 5.72
CA ASN A 23 10.11 -11.08 5.17
C ASN A 23 9.69 -10.73 3.74
N LEU A 24 10.08 -9.55 3.21
CA LEU A 24 9.95 -9.26 1.78
C LEU A 24 10.89 -10.16 0.95
N GLU A 25 12.04 -10.57 1.50
CA GLU A 25 12.94 -11.54 0.85
C GLU A 25 12.34 -12.97 0.80
N GLU A 26 11.39 -13.33 1.67
CA GLU A 26 10.74 -14.65 1.66
C GLU A 26 9.63 -14.78 0.60
N LEU A 27 9.18 -13.68 -0.01
CA LEU A 27 8.25 -13.71 -1.16
C LEU A 27 8.94 -14.13 -2.47
N GLU A 28 10.28 -14.20 -2.49
CA GLU A 28 11.07 -14.56 -3.69
C GLU A 28 11.06 -16.05 -4.05
N THR A 29 10.43 -16.94 -3.27
CA THR A 29 10.56 -18.41 -3.48
C THR A 29 9.48 -19.03 -4.36
N VAL A 30 8.57 -18.28 -4.93
CA VAL A 30 7.62 -18.78 -5.94
C VAL A 30 8.10 -18.32 -7.31
N GLN A 31 8.28 -19.25 -8.24
CA GLN A 31 8.68 -19.00 -9.66
C GLN A 31 7.57 -18.25 -10.43
N LEU A 32 7.04 -17.19 -9.86
CA LEU A 32 6.15 -16.26 -10.56
C LEU A 32 7.01 -15.21 -11.28
N PRO A 33 6.58 -14.72 -12.45
CA PRO A 33 7.21 -13.56 -13.07
C PRO A 33 7.38 -12.45 -12.04
N SER A 34 8.48 -11.73 -12.10
CA SER A 34 8.76 -10.63 -11.20
C SER A 34 7.69 -9.52 -11.29
N VAL A 35 7.60 -8.63 -10.32
CA VAL A 35 6.63 -7.50 -10.37
C VAL A 35 6.88 -6.67 -11.62
N GLY A 36 8.14 -6.32 -11.88
CA GLY A 36 8.53 -5.56 -13.06
C GLY A 36 8.16 -6.27 -14.36
N ASP A 37 8.38 -7.60 -14.45
CA ASP A 37 7.99 -8.39 -15.61
C ASP A 37 6.46 -8.42 -15.81
N ARG A 38 5.68 -8.50 -14.74
CA ARG A 38 4.21 -8.44 -14.82
C ARG A 38 3.71 -7.09 -15.31
N ILE A 39 4.30 -5.99 -14.80
CA ILE A 39 3.98 -4.63 -15.26
C ILE A 39 4.31 -4.51 -16.76
N ARG A 40 5.51 -4.93 -17.16
CA ARG A 40 5.95 -4.92 -18.57
C ARG A 40 5.02 -5.74 -19.46
N GLN A 41 4.67 -6.96 -19.06
CA GLN A 41 3.76 -7.82 -19.83
C GLN A 41 2.37 -7.19 -19.97
N ALA A 42 1.82 -6.63 -18.89
CA ALA A 42 0.54 -5.94 -18.92
C ALA A 42 0.57 -4.73 -19.86
N ARG A 43 1.64 -3.94 -19.84
CA ARG A 43 1.84 -2.82 -20.77
C ARG A 43 1.87 -3.29 -22.23
N LEU A 44 2.62 -4.33 -22.53
CA LEU A 44 2.73 -4.87 -23.89
C LEU A 44 1.38 -5.40 -24.37
N GLN A 45 0.61 -6.06 -23.50
CA GLN A 45 -0.75 -6.55 -23.81
C GLN A 45 -1.72 -5.39 -24.07
N ALA A 46 -1.58 -4.28 -23.32
CA ALA A 46 -2.36 -3.07 -23.54
C ALA A 46 -1.94 -2.29 -24.81
N GLY A 47 -0.82 -2.67 -25.46
CA GLY A 47 -0.31 -2.02 -26.66
C GLY A 47 0.25 -0.62 -26.39
N LEU A 48 0.66 -0.32 -25.14
CA LEU A 48 1.12 1.00 -24.71
C LEU A 48 2.67 1.07 -24.69
N SER A 49 3.20 2.26 -24.97
CA SER A 49 4.61 2.57 -24.77
C SER A 49 4.88 3.00 -23.33
N GLU A 50 6.13 2.87 -22.88
CA GLU A 50 6.58 3.34 -21.57
C GLU A 50 6.32 4.84 -21.39
N ASN A 51 6.60 5.65 -22.42
CA ASN A 51 6.33 7.09 -22.42
C ASN A 51 4.85 7.41 -22.23
N GLU A 52 3.97 6.61 -22.82
CA GLU A 52 2.54 6.83 -22.73
C GLU A 52 2.01 6.58 -21.32
N ILE A 53 2.49 5.51 -20.67
CA ILE A 53 2.10 5.22 -19.29
C ILE A 53 2.68 6.26 -18.34
N ALA A 54 3.98 6.58 -18.45
CA ALA A 54 4.61 7.62 -17.64
C ALA A 54 3.85 8.95 -17.71
N ARG A 55 3.46 9.37 -18.92
CA ARG A 55 2.66 10.57 -19.14
C ARG A 55 1.26 10.48 -18.50
N ARG A 56 0.58 9.33 -18.56
CA ARG A 56 -0.76 9.15 -17.96
C ARG A 56 -0.71 9.15 -16.44
N LEU A 57 0.34 8.55 -15.86
CA LEU A 57 0.57 8.55 -14.41
C LEU A 57 1.14 9.88 -13.88
N GLY A 58 1.61 10.78 -14.77
CA GLY A 58 2.25 12.02 -14.34
C GLY A 58 3.65 11.83 -13.75
N ILE A 59 4.30 10.69 -13.98
CA ILE A 59 5.66 10.38 -13.52
C ILE A 59 6.68 10.53 -14.64
N THR A 60 7.99 10.50 -14.30
CA THR A 60 9.05 10.54 -15.30
C THR A 60 9.17 9.20 -16.02
N ILE A 61 9.71 9.23 -17.25
CA ILE A 61 9.99 8.00 -17.99
C ILE A 61 11.00 7.11 -17.25
N HIS A 62 11.96 7.70 -16.54
CA HIS A 62 12.94 6.97 -15.73
C HIS A 62 12.26 6.22 -14.58
N SER A 63 11.40 6.91 -13.81
CA SER A 63 10.64 6.27 -12.74
C SER A 63 9.78 5.12 -13.27
N TYR A 64 9.18 5.27 -14.46
CA TYR A 64 8.42 4.17 -15.05
C TYR A 64 9.32 2.99 -15.48
N CYS A 65 10.48 3.27 -16.09
CA CYS A 65 11.44 2.22 -16.46
C CYS A 65 11.95 1.45 -15.22
N ASP A 66 12.11 2.14 -14.10
CA ASP A 66 12.51 1.53 -12.83
C ASP A 66 11.43 0.57 -12.32
N LEU A 67 10.15 0.89 -12.45
CA LEU A 67 9.04 -0.03 -12.13
C LEU A 67 9.07 -1.33 -12.92
N GLU A 68 9.55 -1.31 -14.18
CA GLU A 68 9.70 -2.51 -15.00
C GLU A 68 11.02 -3.25 -14.77
N SER A 69 11.98 -2.62 -14.11
CA SER A 69 13.35 -3.13 -13.95
C SER A 69 13.61 -3.67 -12.55
N TYR A 70 12.93 -3.12 -11.55
CA TYR A 70 13.16 -3.43 -10.14
C TYR A 70 11.84 -3.75 -9.44
N ASP A 71 11.75 -4.96 -8.92
CA ASP A 71 10.51 -5.47 -8.29
C ASP A 71 10.04 -4.66 -7.08
N TYR A 72 10.97 -4.00 -6.41
CA TYR A 72 10.70 -3.27 -5.18
C TYR A 72 10.09 -1.89 -5.43
N GLU A 73 10.38 -1.27 -6.57
CA GLU A 73 9.95 0.10 -6.89
C GLU A 73 8.41 0.26 -6.88
N ALA A 74 7.68 -0.77 -7.31
CA ALA A 74 6.22 -0.74 -7.27
C ALA A 74 5.64 -0.71 -5.85
N PHE A 75 6.43 -1.12 -4.83
CA PHE A 75 6.02 -1.08 -3.43
C PHE A 75 6.38 0.22 -2.74
N THR A 76 7.47 0.87 -3.16
CA THR A 76 8.06 2.03 -2.49
C THR A 76 7.80 3.36 -3.17
N ASP A 77 7.72 3.38 -4.48
CA ASP A 77 7.69 4.61 -5.27
C ASP A 77 6.29 5.01 -5.73
N LEU A 78 5.36 4.03 -5.84
CA LEU A 78 3.98 4.33 -6.17
C LEU A 78 3.14 4.51 -4.92
N SER A 79 2.39 5.60 -4.86
CA SER A 79 1.29 5.71 -3.93
C SER A 79 0.18 4.70 -4.28
N LEU A 80 -0.68 4.36 -3.31
CA LEU A 80 -1.82 3.49 -3.56
C LEU A 80 -2.75 4.05 -4.65
N LYS A 81 -2.86 5.38 -4.74
CA LYS A 81 -3.58 6.06 -5.81
C LYS A 81 -2.95 5.80 -7.17
N GLU A 82 -1.65 6.05 -7.32
CA GLU A 82 -0.92 5.84 -8.58
C GLU A 82 -0.91 4.36 -8.98
N LEU A 83 -0.83 3.46 -8.02
CA LEU A 83 -0.95 2.02 -8.26
C LEU A 83 -2.35 1.64 -8.81
N ALA A 84 -3.43 2.23 -8.26
CA ALA A 84 -4.78 2.03 -8.79
C ALA A 84 -4.93 2.59 -10.21
N GLU A 85 -4.36 3.77 -10.47
CA GLU A 85 -4.32 4.39 -11.80
C GLU A 85 -3.54 3.53 -12.79
N LEU A 86 -2.36 3.02 -12.41
CA LEU A 86 -1.58 2.08 -13.23
C LEU A 86 -2.40 0.84 -13.56
N GLY A 87 -3.05 0.24 -12.57
CA GLY A 87 -3.95 -0.89 -12.77
C GLY A 87 -5.06 -0.58 -13.77
N GLY A 88 -5.69 0.59 -13.65
CA GLY A 88 -6.72 1.06 -14.59
C GLY A 88 -6.21 1.27 -16.01
N ILE A 89 -5.03 1.85 -16.17
CA ILE A 89 -4.38 2.06 -17.47
C ILE A 89 -4.06 0.73 -18.15
N LEU A 90 -3.58 -0.25 -17.37
CA LEU A 90 -3.17 -1.57 -17.85
C LEU A 90 -4.34 -2.57 -17.95
N GLY A 91 -5.50 -2.27 -17.38
CA GLY A 91 -6.65 -3.18 -17.30
C GLY A 91 -6.41 -4.39 -16.39
N VAL A 92 -5.52 -4.25 -15.39
CA VAL A 92 -5.11 -5.32 -14.47
C VAL A 92 -5.27 -4.86 -13.02
N GLN A 93 -5.81 -5.72 -12.16
CA GLN A 93 -5.95 -5.38 -10.75
C GLN A 93 -4.57 -5.18 -10.08
N PRO A 94 -4.38 -4.16 -9.22
CA PRO A 94 -3.15 -3.91 -8.48
C PRO A 94 -2.59 -5.15 -7.78
N ARG A 95 -3.44 -5.93 -7.12
CA ARG A 95 -3.05 -7.20 -6.48
C ARG A 95 -2.45 -8.23 -7.45
N VAL A 96 -2.92 -8.25 -8.69
CA VAL A 96 -2.37 -9.15 -9.72
C VAL A 96 -1.00 -8.66 -10.18
N LEU A 97 -0.82 -7.34 -10.34
CA LEU A 97 0.47 -6.75 -10.66
C LEU A 97 1.51 -7.07 -9.56
N LEU A 98 1.14 -6.88 -8.29
CA LEU A 98 2.07 -7.05 -7.17
C LEU A 98 2.31 -8.51 -6.80
N LEU A 99 1.27 -9.37 -6.81
CA LEU A 99 1.33 -10.72 -6.26
C LEU A 99 1.29 -11.83 -7.32
N GLY A 100 1.05 -11.49 -8.60
CA GLY A 100 0.99 -12.45 -9.71
C GLY A 100 -0.23 -13.36 -9.69
N ARG A 101 -1.19 -13.13 -8.82
CA ARG A 101 -2.42 -13.91 -8.70
C ARG A 101 -3.59 -13.02 -8.33
N GLU A 102 -4.76 -13.36 -8.82
CA GLU A 102 -5.99 -12.88 -8.20
C GLU A 102 -5.98 -13.44 -6.78
N GLY A 103 -5.85 -12.56 -5.80
CA GLY A 103 -5.77 -13.03 -4.41
C GLY A 103 -6.94 -13.96 -4.14
N GLU A 104 -6.68 -15.07 -3.45
CA GLU A 104 -7.71 -15.77 -2.69
C GLU A 104 -8.21 -14.83 -1.57
N GLY A 105 -8.29 -13.54 -1.90
CA GLY A 105 -8.78 -12.51 -1.03
C GLY A 105 -10.15 -12.94 -0.57
N GLY A 106 -10.19 -13.34 0.67
CA GLY A 106 -11.43 -13.71 1.34
C GLY A 106 -12.47 -12.66 0.98
N LYS A 107 -13.69 -13.06 0.88
CA LYS A 107 -14.89 -12.37 0.41
C LYS A 107 -15.15 -10.96 0.97
N GLN A 108 -14.20 -10.35 1.67
CA GLN A 108 -14.35 -9.06 2.31
C GLN A 108 -13.23 -8.12 1.88
N THR A 109 -13.60 -7.12 1.10
CA THR A 109 -12.73 -5.98 0.80
C THR A 109 -12.54 -5.19 2.09
N VAL A 110 -11.30 -4.88 2.44
CA VAL A 110 -10.97 -3.98 3.56
C VAL A 110 -10.90 -2.56 2.99
N THR A 111 -11.70 -1.66 3.50
CA THR A 111 -11.70 -0.26 3.09
C THR A 111 -10.64 0.55 3.83
N PHE A 112 -10.34 1.76 3.37
CA PHE A 112 -9.42 2.67 4.08
C PHE A 112 -9.99 3.07 5.45
N GLU A 113 -11.33 3.18 5.56
CA GLU A 113 -12.02 3.39 6.83
C GLU A 113 -11.82 2.23 7.80
N ASP A 114 -11.84 0.97 7.31
CA ASP A 114 -11.55 -0.20 8.14
C ASP A 114 -10.10 -0.17 8.65
N VAL A 115 -9.12 0.15 7.78
CA VAL A 115 -7.72 0.31 8.21
C VAL A 115 -7.59 1.38 9.29
N THR A 116 -8.25 2.53 9.07
CA THR A 116 -8.24 3.63 10.05
C THR A 116 -8.91 3.24 11.37
N ALA A 117 -10.00 2.47 11.33
CA ALA A 117 -10.65 1.95 12.53
C ALA A 117 -9.72 0.99 13.31
N HIS A 118 -8.95 0.15 12.60
CA HIS A 118 -7.93 -0.70 13.22
C HIS A 118 -6.81 0.13 13.87
N ILE A 119 -6.36 1.22 13.23
CA ILE A 119 -5.37 2.16 13.81
C ILE A 119 -5.94 2.78 15.10
N ALA A 120 -7.15 3.34 15.04
CA ALA A 120 -7.79 3.97 16.20
C ALA A 120 -7.96 2.99 17.37
N LYS A 121 -8.38 1.76 17.08
CA LYS A 121 -8.47 0.68 18.07
C LYS A 121 -7.11 0.40 18.69
N LYS A 122 -6.06 0.23 17.88
CA LYS A 122 -4.70 -0.06 18.36
C LYS A 122 -4.15 1.05 19.25
N VAL A 123 -4.37 2.32 18.88
CA VAL A 123 -4.03 3.49 19.70
C VAL A 123 -4.71 3.41 21.07
N SER A 124 -6.03 3.14 21.07
CA SER A 124 -6.81 3.03 22.32
C SER A 124 -6.33 1.89 23.23
N GLU A 125 -6.05 0.71 22.65
CA GLU A 125 -5.65 -0.49 23.41
C GLU A 125 -4.21 -0.44 23.91
N SER A 126 -3.30 0.18 23.14
CA SER A 126 -1.88 0.25 23.50
C SER A 126 -1.56 1.33 24.53
N GLY A 127 -2.44 2.31 24.74
CA GLY A 127 -2.19 3.49 25.54
C GLY A 127 -1.12 4.44 24.94
N LEU A 128 -0.76 4.24 23.67
CA LEU A 128 0.13 5.10 22.91
C LEU A 128 -0.67 6.22 22.25
N THR A 129 -0.03 7.38 22.04
CA THR A 129 -0.59 8.39 21.13
C THR A 129 -0.40 7.95 19.67
N ALA A 130 -1.14 8.58 18.74
CA ALA A 130 -0.95 8.34 17.31
C ALA A 130 0.49 8.63 16.85
N ASP A 131 1.10 9.72 17.36
CA ASP A 131 2.49 10.07 17.06
C ASP A 131 3.45 8.97 17.54
N GLN A 132 3.27 8.47 18.76
CA GLN A 132 4.10 7.39 19.30
C GLN A 132 3.93 6.06 18.55
N LEU A 133 2.71 5.73 18.13
CA LEU A 133 2.47 4.54 17.31
C LEU A 133 3.06 4.73 15.91
N GLY A 134 2.93 5.91 15.31
CA GLY A 134 3.54 6.27 14.05
C GLY A 134 5.06 6.15 14.07
N ASP A 135 5.72 6.68 15.11
CA ASP A 135 7.17 6.55 15.33
C ASP A 135 7.63 5.08 15.41
N LEU A 136 6.80 4.20 16.00
CA LEU A 136 7.10 2.76 16.08
C LEU A 136 6.96 2.05 14.73
N ILE A 137 5.98 2.44 13.92
CA ILE A 137 5.74 1.87 12.59
C ILE A 137 6.76 2.43 11.58
N GLY A 138 7.19 3.69 11.77
CA GLY A 138 8.04 4.44 10.85
C GLY A 138 7.24 5.30 9.86
N TRP A 139 5.93 5.48 10.08
CA TRP A 139 5.04 6.25 9.22
C TRP A 139 4.19 7.23 10.02
N ASP A 140 3.93 8.42 9.47
CA ASP A 140 2.98 9.36 10.08
C ASP A 140 1.54 8.88 9.85
N ILE A 141 0.92 8.33 10.89
CA ILE A 141 -0.45 7.79 10.83
C ILE A 141 -1.50 8.79 11.32
N LYS A 142 -1.10 9.95 11.80
CA LYS A 142 -2.02 10.96 12.34
C LYS A 142 -3.02 11.52 11.33
N PRO A 143 -2.60 11.80 10.06
CA PRO A 143 -3.54 12.21 9.03
C PRO A 143 -4.66 11.20 8.79
N LEU A 144 -4.35 9.90 8.89
CA LEU A 144 -5.32 8.83 8.65
C LEU A 144 -6.49 8.83 9.63
N LEU A 145 -6.25 9.24 10.87
CA LEU A 145 -7.30 9.32 11.91
C LEU A 145 -8.30 10.47 11.65
N GLY A 146 -7.89 11.49 10.89
CA GLY A 146 -8.76 12.61 10.51
C GLY A 146 -9.43 12.43 9.16
N ASP A 147 -8.72 11.78 8.23
CA ASP A 147 -9.19 11.53 6.86
C ASP A 147 -8.65 10.18 6.36
N PRO A 148 -9.49 9.11 6.36
CA PRO A 148 -9.09 7.81 5.85
C PRO A 148 -8.62 7.81 4.40
N LEU A 149 -9.14 8.72 3.56
CA LEU A 149 -8.76 8.81 2.15
C LEU A 149 -7.31 9.28 1.97
N SER A 150 -6.71 9.92 2.97
CA SER A 150 -5.30 10.28 2.97
C SER A 150 -4.39 9.05 2.83
N LEU A 151 -4.87 7.83 3.17
CA LEU A 151 -4.13 6.58 2.95
C LEU A 151 -3.81 6.35 1.46
N SER A 152 -4.61 6.88 0.54
CA SER A 152 -4.36 6.79 -0.90
C SER A 152 -3.01 7.38 -1.33
N GLY A 153 -2.48 8.32 -0.56
CA GLY A 153 -1.16 8.94 -0.78
C GLY A 153 0.02 8.13 -0.22
N TYR A 154 -0.23 7.04 0.50
CA TYR A 154 0.82 6.17 1.04
C TYR A 154 1.22 5.11 0.02
N THR A 155 2.43 4.57 0.19
CA THR A 155 2.94 3.48 -0.64
C THR A 155 2.39 2.12 -0.17
N VAL A 156 2.60 1.08 -0.97
CA VAL A 156 2.26 -0.30 -0.57
C VAL A 156 3.06 -0.75 0.64
N GLU A 157 4.34 -0.37 0.73
CA GLU A 157 5.19 -0.64 1.88
C GLU A 157 4.60 -0.05 3.16
N ALA A 158 4.18 1.21 3.11
CA ALA A 158 3.53 1.87 4.24
C ALA A 158 2.23 1.16 4.65
N LEU A 159 1.38 0.81 3.68
CA LEU A 159 0.16 0.04 3.94
C LEU A 159 0.47 -1.29 4.63
N TYR A 160 1.47 -2.02 4.12
CA TYR A 160 1.90 -3.29 4.68
C TYR A 160 2.36 -3.13 6.14
N ASP A 161 3.24 -2.17 6.42
CA ASP A 161 3.77 -1.94 7.76
C ASP A 161 2.67 -1.52 8.75
N ILE A 162 1.76 -0.63 8.32
CA ILE A 162 0.61 -0.21 9.11
C ILE A 162 -0.29 -1.42 9.41
N CYS A 163 -0.72 -2.14 8.39
CA CYS A 163 -1.65 -3.26 8.53
C CYS A 163 -1.08 -4.37 9.42
N LYS A 164 0.22 -4.64 9.32
CA LYS A 164 0.90 -5.63 10.15
C LYS A 164 0.86 -5.28 11.64
N VAL A 165 0.99 -4.02 11.99
CA VAL A 165 0.97 -3.57 13.40
C VAL A 165 -0.45 -3.51 13.95
N VAL A 166 -1.43 -3.16 13.11
CA VAL A 166 -2.83 -3.03 13.55
C VAL A 166 -3.68 -4.29 13.31
N ASP A 167 -3.04 -5.38 12.86
CA ASP A 167 -3.68 -6.67 12.58
C ASP A 167 -4.79 -6.56 11.53
N CYS A 168 -4.43 -6.04 10.35
CA CYS A 168 -5.31 -5.85 9.21
C CYS A 168 -4.74 -6.56 7.98
N ASP A 169 -5.60 -7.03 7.08
CA ASP A 169 -5.17 -7.65 5.81
C ASP A 169 -4.84 -6.57 4.77
N TRP A 170 -3.55 -6.30 4.58
CA TRP A 170 -3.07 -5.30 3.63
C TRP A 170 -3.40 -5.64 2.17
N VAL A 171 -3.47 -6.92 1.81
CA VAL A 171 -3.81 -7.36 0.45
C VAL A 171 -5.28 -7.08 0.14
N ALA A 172 -6.14 -7.30 1.13
CA ALA A 172 -7.56 -6.97 1.04
C ALA A 172 -7.81 -5.44 1.03
N ALA A 173 -6.86 -4.66 1.55
CA ALA A 173 -6.91 -3.19 1.58
C ALA A 173 -6.28 -2.53 0.32
N LEU A 174 -5.68 -3.30 -0.60
CA LEU A 174 -5.21 -2.74 -1.86
C LEU A 174 -6.38 -2.17 -2.67
N PRO A 175 -6.20 -1.01 -3.29
CA PRO A 175 -7.26 -0.39 -4.08
C PRO A 175 -7.57 -1.21 -5.33
N ASP A 176 -8.80 -1.10 -5.83
CA ASP A 176 -9.19 -1.64 -7.11
C ASP A 176 -8.63 -0.81 -8.28
N ALA A 177 -8.40 -1.45 -9.43
CA ALA A 177 -7.95 -0.80 -10.65
C ALA A 177 -8.94 0.31 -11.09
N GLY A 178 -8.42 1.51 -11.36
CA GLY A 178 -9.22 2.65 -11.84
C GLY A 178 -10.10 3.31 -10.79
N LYS A 179 -10.19 2.76 -9.59
CA LYS A 179 -10.83 3.40 -8.44
C LYS A 179 -9.79 4.12 -7.57
N ALA A 180 -9.11 5.11 -8.14
CA ALA A 180 -8.52 6.14 -7.30
C ALA A 180 -9.70 6.80 -6.57
N ALA A 181 -9.67 6.81 -5.24
CA ALA A 181 -10.75 7.28 -4.38
C ALA A 181 -11.60 8.35 -5.08
N GLU A 182 -12.80 7.98 -5.53
CA GLU A 182 -13.77 8.94 -6.04
C GLU A 182 -14.22 9.78 -4.84
N GLY A 183 -13.40 10.77 -4.50
CA GLY A 183 -13.89 11.93 -3.80
C GLY A 183 -14.91 12.54 -4.75
N GLU A 184 -16.18 12.39 -4.44
CA GLU A 184 -17.31 12.99 -5.15
C GLU A 184 -16.93 14.41 -5.57
N THR A 185 -16.70 14.63 -6.86
CA THR A 185 -16.87 15.96 -7.43
C THR A 185 -18.35 16.27 -7.29
N VAL A 186 -18.70 16.93 -6.18
CA VAL A 186 -19.99 17.58 -6.03
C VAL A 186 -20.18 18.45 -7.26
N GLY A 187 -21.07 17.98 -8.14
CA GLY A 187 -21.44 18.68 -9.35
C GLY A 187 -21.93 20.08 -9.02
N GLY A 188 -21.12 21.07 -9.29
CA GLY A 188 -21.52 22.45 -9.42
C GLY A 188 -22.40 22.58 -10.65
N ALA A 189 -23.71 22.36 -10.50
CA ALA A 189 -24.69 22.81 -11.48
C ALA A 189 -24.65 24.34 -11.49
N LEU A 190 -24.04 24.91 -12.50
CA LEU A 190 -24.24 26.31 -12.88
C LEU A 190 -25.52 26.39 -13.72
N THR A 191 -26.57 26.88 -13.09
CA THR A 191 -27.73 27.47 -13.77
C THR A 191 -27.40 28.87 -14.24
#